data_82a263a8f68a84abe24038c90b6ac0d4
#
_entry.id   82a263a8f68a84abe24038c90b6ac0d4
#
_cell.length_a   1.000
_cell.length_b   1.000
_cell.length_c   1.000
_cell.angle_alpha   90.00
_cell.angle_beta   90.00
_cell.angle_gamma   90.00
#
_symmetry.space_group_name_H-M   'P 1'
#
loop_
_entity.id
_entity.type
_entity.pdbx_description
1 polymer ?
#
loop_
_entity_poly.entity_id
_entity_poly.type
_entity_poly.pdbx_seq_one_letter_code
_entity_poly.pdbx_strand_id
1 'polypeptide(L)'
;MPVGDSHAALMDRVYRRQRHIYDFTRKYYLFGRDRLVDGLDLKPGARVLEVGCGTARNLVRIARRHPDARLFGLDASSQMLITAERVLSGAAVRAKLVQAYAEHLSPSLFDEPDLFDVILFSYSLSMIPDWRAALRAAIRALAPDGSLNIVDFGDLKGLGPLGESLLRGWLSLFHVAPREELLSALEGQFGAREGLVLLPGRYAFVLSCEAARLQIKSF
;
A
#
# COMPACT_ATOMS: atom_id res chain seq x y z
N MET A 1 4.87 -10.13 26.99
CA MET A 1 4.46 -8.82 26.44
C MET A 1 4.38 -8.99 24.96
N PRO A 2 3.21 -8.88 24.29
CA PRO A 2 3.12 -9.02 22.85
C PRO A 2 3.77 -7.80 22.17
N VAL A 3 4.64 -8.06 21.21
CA VAL A 3 5.41 -7.08 20.40
C VAL A 3 4.47 -6.15 19.59
N GLY A 4 3.22 -6.53 19.40
CA GLY A 4 2.23 -5.79 18.61
C GLY A 4 1.79 -4.44 19.20
N ASP A 5 1.59 -4.35 20.52
CA ASP A 5 1.10 -3.11 21.16
C ASP A 5 2.12 -1.97 21.10
N SER A 6 3.41 -2.27 21.03
CA SER A 6 4.46 -1.26 20.96
C SER A 6 4.55 -0.61 19.58
N HIS A 7 4.24 -1.35 18.51
CA HIS A 7 4.34 -0.85 17.13
C HIS A 7 3.17 0.08 16.77
N ALA A 8 1.93 -0.30 17.11
CA ALA A 8 0.77 0.56 16.92
C ALA A 8 0.88 1.86 17.72
N ALA A 9 1.33 1.77 18.99
CA ALA A 9 1.55 2.95 19.83
C ALA A 9 2.70 3.83 19.30
N LEU A 10 3.73 3.25 18.70
CA LEU A 10 4.82 3.98 18.05
C LEU A 10 4.30 4.69 16.78
N MET A 11 3.52 4.00 15.95
CA MET A 11 2.91 4.57 14.75
C MET A 11 1.96 5.70 15.10
N ASP A 12 1.07 5.52 16.09
CA ASP A 12 0.17 6.58 16.56
C ASP A 12 0.91 7.81 17.10
N ARG A 13 2.06 7.60 17.79
CA ARG A 13 2.89 8.71 18.30
C ARG A 13 3.60 9.47 17.19
N VAL A 14 4.14 8.77 16.19
CA VAL A 14 4.77 9.36 15.01
C VAL A 14 3.75 10.16 14.20
N TYR A 15 2.56 9.58 13.93
CA TYR A 15 1.50 10.23 13.17
C TYR A 15 0.88 11.43 13.89
N ARG A 16 0.73 11.38 15.21
CA ARG A 16 0.16 12.49 15.98
C ARG A 16 0.99 13.78 15.90
N ARG A 17 2.32 13.67 15.84
CA ARG A 17 3.24 14.82 15.82
C ARG A 17 3.50 15.38 14.42
N GLN A 18 3.36 14.54 13.39
CA GLN A 18 3.73 14.89 12.02
C GLN A 18 2.54 15.04 11.06
N ARG A 19 1.31 14.88 11.54
CA ARG A 19 0.08 14.77 10.73
C ARG A 19 -0.06 15.84 9.64
N HIS A 20 0.22 17.10 9.92
CA HIS A 20 0.04 18.20 8.97
C HIS A 20 1.22 18.36 7.99
N ILE A 21 2.43 18.03 8.42
CA ILE A 21 3.63 18.06 7.56
C ILE A 21 3.69 16.79 6.71
N TYR A 22 3.27 15.68 7.27
CA TYR A 22 3.31 14.36 6.64
C TYR A 22 2.39 14.26 5.41
N ASP A 23 1.16 14.75 5.49
CA ASP A 23 0.23 14.73 4.34
C ASP A 23 0.66 15.70 3.22
N PHE A 24 1.21 16.86 3.58
CA PHE A 24 1.66 17.85 2.60
C PHE A 24 2.91 17.37 1.84
N THR A 25 3.87 16.82 2.55
CA THR A 25 5.13 16.35 1.93
C THR A 25 4.94 15.09 1.10
N ARG A 26 4.08 14.15 1.53
CA ARG A 26 3.77 12.92 0.79
C ARG A 26 3.29 13.15 -0.66
N LYS A 27 2.65 14.27 -0.93
CA LYS A 27 2.20 14.61 -2.28
C LYS A 27 3.36 14.72 -3.28
N TYR A 28 4.55 15.11 -2.82
CA TYR A 28 5.66 15.46 -3.69
C TYR A 28 6.69 14.34 -3.88
N TYR A 29 6.71 13.31 -3.05
CA TYR A 29 7.73 12.26 -3.14
C TYR A 29 7.19 10.83 -3.35
N LEU A 30 5.87 10.63 -3.39
CA LEU A 30 5.29 9.32 -3.68
C LEU A 30 5.03 9.14 -5.20
N PHE A 31 6.13 9.09 -5.96
CA PHE A 31 6.07 8.90 -7.40
C PHE A 31 5.47 7.55 -7.79
N GLY A 32 4.76 7.51 -8.93
CA GLY A 32 4.15 6.28 -9.42
C GLY A 32 2.79 5.94 -8.78
N ARG A 33 2.48 6.49 -7.59
CA ARG A 33 1.22 6.22 -6.89
C ARG A 33 0.00 6.54 -7.73
N ASP A 34 -0.06 7.76 -8.24
CA ASP A 34 -1.19 8.22 -9.03
C ASP A 34 -1.28 7.42 -10.35
N ARG A 35 -0.13 7.08 -10.96
CA ARG A 35 -0.08 6.23 -12.16
C ARG A 35 -0.63 4.83 -11.89
N LEU A 36 -0.27 4.21 -10.75
CA LEU A 36 -0.78 2.89 -10.39
C LEU A 36 -2.29 2.93 -10.22
N VAL A 37 -2.81 3.89 -9.44
CA VAL A 37 -4.24 4.03 -9.16
C VAL A 37 -5.03 4.35 -10.43
N ASP A 38 -4.50 5.22 -11.30
CA ASP A 38 -5.15 5.60 -12.55
C ASP A 38 -5.13 4.49 -13.61
N GLY A 39 -4.18 3.57 -13.49
CA GLY A 39 -4.02 2.42 -14.37
C GLY A 39 -4.84 1.19 -13.95
N LEU A 40 -5.60 1.26 -12.85
CA LEU A 40 -6.47 0.16 -12.46
C LEU A 40 -7.60 -0.02 -13.49
N ASP A 41 -7.72 -1.23 -14.01
CA ASP A 41 -8.84 -1.64 -14.86
C ASP A 41 -9.86 -2.39 -13.98
N LEU A 42 -10.96 -1.71 -13.64
CA LEU A 42 -11.96 -2.23 -12.71
C LEU A 42 -13.28 -2.53 -13.44
N LYS A 43 -13.76 -3.74 -13.24
CA LYS A 43 -15.13 -4.10 -13.63
C LYS A 43 -16.15 -3.36 -12.74
N PRO A 44 -17.35 -3.06 -13.23
CA PRO A 44 -18.42 -2.52 -12.40
C PRO A 44 -18.66 -3.41 -11.16
N GLY A 45 -18.74 -2.79 -9.98
CA GLY A 45 -18.94 -3.50 -8.73
C GLY A 45 -17.68 -4.19 -8.16
N ALA A 46 -16.50 -4.01 -8.77
CA ALA A 46 -15.26 -4.60 -8.31
C ALA A 46 -14.95 -4.22 -6.85
N ARG A 47 -14.53 -5.20 -6.08
CA ARG A 47 -14.12 -5.04 -4.67
C ARG A 47 -12.63 -4.69 -4.61
N VAL A 48 -12.35 -3.47 -4.21
CA VAL A 48 -11.00 -2.91 -4.17
C VAL A 48 -10.58 -2.64 -2.73
N LEU A 49 -9.55 -3.32 -2.27
CA LEU A 49 -8.97 -3.15 -0.95
C LEU A 49 -7.63 -2.41 -1.03
N GLU A 50 -7.48 -1.33 -0.27
CA GLU A 50 -6.17 -0.71 0.00
C GLU A 50 -5.66 -1.12 1.38
N VAL A 51 -4.48 -1.75 1.42
CA VAL A 51 -3.79 -2.18 2.65
C VAL A 51 -2.76 -1.12 3.06
N GLY A 52 -2.93 -0.59 4.28
CA GLY A 52 -2.24 0.63 4.72
C GLY A 52 -2.84 1.86 4.05
N CYS A 53 -4.18 1.98 4.10
CA CYS A 53 -4.92 3.01 3.37
C CYS A 53 -4.67 4.45 3.87
N GLY A 54 -4.07 4.60 5.05
CA GLY A 54 -3.74 5.89 5.65
C GLY A 54 -4.96 6.81 5.72
N THR A 55 -4.90 7.95 5.05
CA THR A 55 -5.97 8.95 5.00
C THR A 55 -7.00 8.72 3.88
N ALA A 56 -7.02 7.55 3.26
CA ALA A 56 -7.94 7.15 2.18
C ALA A 56 -7.88 8.00 0.90
N ARG A 57 -6.77 8.72 0.65
CA ARG A 57 -6.62 9.55 -0.57
C ARG A 57 -6.77 8.74 -1.85
N ASN A 58 -6.20 7.54 -1.89
CA ASN A 58 -6.29 6.68 -3.08
C ASN A 58 -7.71 6.12 -3.26
N LEU A 59 -8.39 5.76 -2.18
CA LEU A 59 -9.78 5.32 -2.23
C LEU A 59 -10.69 6.40 -2.83
N VAL A 60 -10.50 7.68 -2.42
CA VAL A 60 -11.21 8.81 -3.04
C VAL A 60 -10.88 8.94 -4.53
N ARG A 61 -9.61 8.74 -4.92
CA ARG A 61 -9.20 8.82 -6.32
C ARG A 61 -9.82 7.70 -7.16
N ILE A 62 -9.83 6.47 -6.61
CA ILE A 62 -10.47 5.31 -7.25
C ILE A 62 -11.97 5.56 -7.43
N ALA A 63 -12.68 6.01 -6.38
CA ALA A 63 -14.12 6.28 -6.44
C ALA A 63 -14.50 7.27 -7.54
N ARG A 64 -13.67 8.29 -7.76
CA ARG A 64 -13.92 9.30 -8.81
C ARG A 64 -13.82 8.75 -10.22
N ARG A 65 -13.01 7.72 -10.43
CA ARG A 65 -12.79 7.08 -11.74
C ARG A 65 -13.71 5.87 -11.94
N HIS A 66 -14.03 5.20 -10.85
CA HIS A 66 -14.80 3.96 -10.82
C HIS A 66 -15.89 4.07 -9.75
N PRO A 67 -16.96 4.84 -10.02
CA PRO A 67 -18.00 5.13 -9.02
C PRO A 67 -18.77 3.89 -8.55
N ASP A 68 -18.77 2.83 -9.35
CA ASP A 68 -19.42 1.56 -9.03
C ASP A 68 -18.53 0.60 -8.20
N ALA A 69 -17.26 0.93 -7.99
CA ALA A 69 -16.35 0.09 -7.21
C ALA A 69 -16.76 0.08 -5.72
N ARG A 70 -16.68 -1.11 -5.12
CA ARG A 70 -16.85 -1.30 -3.67
C ARG A 70 -15.49 -1.14 -3.01
N LEU A 71 -15.34 -0.13 -2.15
CA LEU A 71 -14.05 0.26 -1.60
C LEU A 71 -13.88 -0.19 -0.16
N PHE A 72 -12.69 -0.70 0.13
CA PHE A 72 -12.28 -1.19 1.43
C PHE A 72 -10.90 -0.62 1.79
N GLY A 73 -10.70 -0.30 3.06
CA GLY A 73 -9.43 0.19 3.55
C GLY A 73 -9.05 -0.49 4.87
N LEU A 74 -7.80 -0.94 4.95
CA LEU A 74 -7.21 -1.50 6.16
C LEU A 74 -6.03 -0.64 6.58
N ASP A 75 -5.97 -0.27 7.85
CA ASP A 75 -4.80 0.41 8.43
C ASP A 75 -4.61 -0.01 9.89
N ALA A 76 -3.37 -0.07 10.34
CA ALA A 76 -3.06 -0.41 11.73
C ALA A 76 -3.31 0.79 12.68
N SER A 77 -3.28 2.02 12.16
CA SER A 77 -3.44 3.25 12.94
C SER A 77 -4.90 3.71 13.00
N SER A 78 -5.47 3.72 14.19
CA SER A 78 -6.79 4.29 14.46
C SER A 78 -6.87 5.77 14.09
N GLN A 79 -5.78 6.53 14.29
CA GLN A 79 -5.71 7.95 13.98
C GLN A 79 -5.77 8.22 12.48
N MET A 80 -5.15 7.33 11.67
CA MET A 80 -5.26 7.40 10.22
C MET A 80 -6.69 7.12 9.77
N LEU A 81 -7.36 6.13 10.34
CA LEU A 81 -8.74 5.78 9.99
C LEU A 81 -9.74 6.90 10.35
N ILE A 82 -9.57 7.55 11.51
CA ILE A 82 -10.38 8.74 11.87
C ILE A 82 -10.22 9.86 10.82
N THR A 83 -9.01 10.03 10.30
CA THR A 83 -8.76 11.02 9.24
C THR A 83 -9.35 10.56 7.91
N ALA A 84 -9.20 9.26 7.58
CA ALA A 84 -9.77 8.65 6.39
C ALA A 84 -11.28 8.81 6.32
N GLU A 85 -12.01 8.58 7.43
CA GLU A 85 -13.46 8.78 7.52
C GLU A 85 -13.86 10.21 7.18
N ARG A 86 -13.12 11.22 7.70
CA ARG A 86 -13.38 12.63 7.38
C ARG A 86 -13.14 12.94 5.91
N VAL A 87 -12.05 12.41 5.34
CA VAL A 87 -11.68 12.60 3.93
C VAL A 87 -12.72 11.96 3.01
N LEU A 88 -13.15 10.74 3.32
CA LEU A 88 -14.18 10.03 2.56
C LEU A 88 -15.53 10.75 2.64
N SER A 89 -15.94 11.15 3.84
CA SER A 89 -17.18 11.89 4.06
C SER A 89 -17.17 13.24 3.32
N GLY A 90 -16.07 14.00 3.40
CA GLY A 90 -15.91 15.27 2.69
C GLY A 90 -15.92 15.13 1.16
N ALA A 91 -15.54 13.95 0.65
CA ALA A 91 -15.58 13.62 -0.78
C ALA A 91 -16.89 12.93 -1.22
N ALA A 92 -17.83 12.69 -0.31
CA ALA A 92 -19.05 11.91 -0.52
C ALA A 92 -18.76 10.46 -1.06
N VAL A 93 -17.65 9.86 -0.63
CA VAL A 93 -17.22 8.51 -1.01
C VAL A 93 -17.54 7.55 0.12
N ARG A 94 -18.08 6.38 -0.24
CA ARG A 94 -18.31 5.27 0.70
C ARG A 94 -17.18 4.26 0.59
N ALA A 95 -16.57 3.93 1.72
CA ALA A 95 -15.63 2.83 1.86
C ALA A 95 -15.78 2.17 3.23
N LYS A 96 -15.56 0.87 3.32
CA LYS A 96 -15.53 0.16 4.61
C LYS A 96 -14.10 0.17 5.14
N LEU A 97 -13.89 0.78 6.30
CA LEU A 97 -12.58 0.89 6.94
C LEU A 97 -12.48 -0.07 8.11
N VAL A 98 -11.34 -0.74 8.25
CA VAL A 98 -11.08 -1.67 9.35
C VAL A 98 -9.69 -1.41 9.93
N GLN A 99 -9.61 -1.35 11.25
CA GLN A 99 -8.34 -1.30 11.96
C GLN A 99 -7.81 -2.73 12.17
N ALA A 100 -6.74 -3.07 11.47
CA ALA A 100 -6.04 -4.34 11.64
C ALA A 100 -4.59 -4.25 11.13
N TYR A 101 -3.76 -5.20 11.55
CA TYR A 101 -2.46 -5.42 10.94
C TYR A 101 -2.62 -6.16 9.62
N ALA A 102 -1.79 -5.84 8.64
CA ALA A 102 -1.88 -6.37 7.29
C ALA A 102 -1.68 -7.89 7.22
N GLU A 103 -0.87 -8.46 8.11
CA GLU A 103 -0.63 -9.90 8.24
C GLU A 103 -1.86 -10.69 8.67
N HIS A 104 -2.84 -10.02 9.29
CA HIS A 104 -4.11 -10.62 9.70
C HIS A 104 -5.24 -10.37 8.69
N LEU A 105 -4.93 -9.84 7.52
CA LEU A 105 -5.92 -9.56 6.48
C LEU A 105 -6.73 -10.81 6.12
N SER A 106 -8.05 -10.65 6.16
CA SER A 106 -9.05 -11.61 5.72
C SER A 106 -10.31 -10.86 5.27
N PRO A 107 -11.05 -11.33 4.26
CA PRO A 107 -12.34 -10.73 3.86
C PRO A 107 -13.34 -10.66 5.02
N SER A 108 -13.31 -11.62 5.94
CA SER A 108 -14.18 -11.66 7.11
C SER A 108 -14.01 -10.46 8.06
N LEU A 109 -12.87 -9.78 8.06
CA LEU A 109 -12.68 -8.51 8.80
C LEU A 109 -13.64 -7.40 8.29
N PHE A 110 -14.05 -7.52 7.05
CA PHE A 110 -14.95 -6.57 6.39
C PHE A 110 -16.38 -7.09 6.30
N ASP A 111 -16.75 -8.17 6.99
CA ASP A 111 -18.01 -8.90 6.83
C ASP A 111 -18.33 -9.21 5.34
N GLU A 112 -17.27 -9.45 4.55
CA GLU A 112 -17.40 -9.81 3.14
C GLU A 112 -17.30 -11.32 3.00
N PRO A 113 -18.29 -11.94 2.30
CA PRO A 113 -18.25 -13.36 2.04
C PRO A 113 -17.26 -13.73 0.91
N ASP A 114 -16.95 -12.76 0.07
CA ASP A 114 -16.17 -12.97 -1.15
C ASP A 114 -14.76 -12.35 -1.05
N LEU A 115 -13.87 -12.85 -1.89
CA LEU A 115 -12.51 -12.34 -2.05
C LEU A 115 -12.48 -11.00 -2.78
N PHE A 116 -11.37 -10.26 -2.68
CA PHE A 116 -11.19 -8.96 -3.34
C PHE A 116 -10.74 -9.12 -4.80
N ASP A 117 -11.31 -8.32 -5.68
CA ASP A 117 -10.94 -8.31 -7.11
C ASP A 117 -9.61 -7.57 -7.33
N VAL A 118 -9.35 -6.56 -6.50
CA VAL A 118 -8.08 -5.81 -6.52
C VAL A 118 -7.60 -5.57 -5.10
N ILE A 119 -6.33 -5.88 -4.84
CA ILE A 119 -5.65 -5.49 -3.60
C ILE A 119 -4.51 -4.55 -3.94
N LEU A 120 -4.45 -3.42 -3.23
CA LEU A 120 -3.49 -2.34 -3.43
C LEU A 120 -2.63 -2.12 -2.18
N PHE A 121 -1.31 -2.07 -2.39
CA PHE A 121 -0.34 -1.50 -1.43
C PHE A 121 0.27 -0.24 -2.03
N SER A 122 0.18 0.88 -1.33
CA SER A 122 0.70 2.14 -1.82
C SER A 122 1.59 2.81 -0.80
N TYR A 123 2.90 2.58 -0.91
CA TYR A 123 3.90 3.06 0.05
C TYR A 123 3.59 2.64 1.49
N SER A 124 3.06 1.45 1.64
CA SER A 124 2.69 0.85 2.92
C SER A 124 3.49 -0.41 3.22
N LEU A 125 3.85 -1.18 2.19
CA LEU A 125 4.47 -2.50 2.38
C LEU A 125 5.87 -2.39 3.00
N SER A 126 6.67 -1.38 2.61
CA SER A 126 7.97 -1.07 3.21
C SER A 126 7.88 -0.68 4.69
N MET A 127 6.70 -0.21 5.14
CA MET A 127 6.44 0.17 6.54
C MET A 127 5.96 -1.02 7.41
N ILE A 128 5.49 -2.10 6.79
CA ILE A 128 4.99 -3.29 7.51
C ILE A 128 6.17 -4.15 7.94
N PRO A 129 6.33 -4.45 9.26
CA PRO A 129 7.45 -5.26 9.75
C PRO A 129 7.52 -6.64 9.10
N ASP A 130 6.44 -7.41 9.15
CA ASP A 130 6.31 -8.70 8.47
C ASP A 130 5.56 -8.54 7.13
N TRP A 131 6.22 -7.85 6.19
CA TRP A 131 5.67 -7.62 4.86
C TRP A 131 5.42 -8.93 4.09
N ARG A 132 6.19 -9.99 4.39
CA ARG A 132 5.99 -11.31 3.78
C ARG A 132 4.67 -11.92 4.24
N ALA A 133 4.37 -11.87 5.53
CA ALA A 133 3.07 -12.34 6.04
C ALA A 133 1.92 -11.50 5.49
N ALA A 134 2.10 -10.18 5.38
CA ALA A 134 1.11 -9.29 4.78
C ALA A 134 0.83 -9.63 3.31
N LEU A 135 1.87 -9.88 2.50
CA LEU A 135 1.70 -10.32 1.11
C LEU A 135 0.99 -11.68 1.02
N ARG A 136 1.40 -12.66 1.85
CA ARG A 136 0.70 -13.95 1.89
C ARG A 136 -0.78 -13.79 2.26
N ALA A 137 -1.10 -12.93 3.21
CA ALA A 137 -2.49 -12.66 3.60
C ALA A 137 -3.27 -12.00 2.46
N ALA A 138 -2.67 -11.04 1.77
CA ALA A 138 -3.26 -10.37 0.61
C ALA A 138 -3.53 -11.37 -0.54
N ILE A 139 -2.56 -12.23 -0.88
CA ILE A 139 -2.73 -13.24 -1.93
C ILE A 139 -3.88 -14.21 -1.59
N ARG A 140 -4.01 -14.62 -0.32
CA ARG A 140 -5.14 -15.47 0.11
C ARG A 140 -6.48 -14.79 0.06
N ALA A 141 -6.52 -13.46 0.20
CA ALA A 141 -7.73 -12.65 0.16
C ALA A 141 -8.10 -12.19 -1.26
N LEU A 142 -7.26 -12.48 -2.26
CA LEU A 142 -7.45 -12.07 -3.65
C LEU A 142 -8.28 -13.10 -4.42
N ALA A 143 -9.22 -12.62 -5.23
CA ALA A 143 -10.02 -13.47 -6.13
C ALA A 143 -9.13 -14.16 -7.18
N PRO A 144 -9.52 -15.34 -7.71
CA PRO A 144 -8.70 -16.08 -8.68
C PRO A 144 -8.37 -15.29 -9.96
N ASP A 145 -9.25 -14.40 -10.38
CA ASP A 145 -9.09 -13.49 -11.52
C ASP A 145 -8.78 -12.06 -11.09
N GLY A 146 -8.44 -11.87 -9.83
CA GLY A 146 -8.09 -10.58 -9.27
C GLY A 146 -6.65 -10.15 -9.56
N SER A 147 -6.28 -8.95 -9.11
CA SER A 147 -4.94 -8.40 -9.28
C SER A 147 -4.36 -7.81 -8.00
N LEU A 148 -3.07 -8.06 -7.78
CA LEU A 148 -2.25 -7.44 -6.74
C LEU A 148 -1.48 -6.26 -7.36
N ASN A 149 -1.62 -5.09 -6.76
CA ASN A 149 -1.02 -3.86 -7.25
C ASN A 149 -0.19 -3.22 -6.15
N ILE A 150 1.09 -2.99 -6.39
CA ILE A 150 2.02 -2.46 -5.41
C ILE A 150 2.77 -1.27 -6.00
N VAL A 151 2.87 -0.17 -5.26
CA VAL A 151 3.87 0.87 -5.48
C VAL A 151 4.58 1.12 -4.17
N ASP A 152 5.91 1.06 -4.18
CA ASP A 152 6.70 1.31 -2.98
C ASP A 152 8.11 1.81 -3.33
N PHE A 153 8.89 2.18 -2.32
CA PHE A 153 10.27 2.65 -2.50
C PHE A 153 11.13 1.56 -3.10
N GLY A 154 11.95 1.96 -4.07
CA GLY A 154 13.01 1.13 -4.64
C GLY A 154 14.27 1.12 -3.76
N ASP A 155 15.39 0.65 -4.34
CA ASP A 155 16.68 0.58 -3.65
C ASP A 155 17.54 1.84 -3.80
N LEU A 156 17.12 2.81 -4.62
CA LEU A 156 17.78 4.08 -4.91
C LEU A 156 19.13 3.97 -5.66
N LYS A 157 19.59 2.75 -5.99
CA LYS A 157 20.92 2.48 -6.59
C LYS A 157 21.14 3.18 -7.94
N GLY A 158 20.06 3.57 -8.61
CA GLY A 158 20.15 4.31 -9.87
C GLY A 158 20.48 5.80 -9.73
N LEU A 159 20.57 6.35 -8.50
CA LEU A 159 20.88 7.75 -8.24
C LEU A 159 22.39 8.02 -8.05
N GLY A 160 23.20 6.97 -8.02
CA GLY A 160 24.62 7.04 -7.65
C GLY A 160 24.84 7.28 -6.15
N PRO A 161 26.07 7.09 -5.63
CA PRO A 161 26.33 7.05 -4.19
C PRO A 161 25.93 8.33 -3.44
N LEU A 162 26.20 9.49 -4.04
CA LEU A 162 25.88 10.78 -3.42
C LEU A 162 24.38 11.04 -3.39
N GLY A 163 23.68 10.81 -4.51
CA GLY A 163 22.22 10.98 -4.60
C GLY A 163 21.48 10.01 -3.70
N GLU A 164 21.94 8.75 -3.63
CA GLU A 164 21.40 7.74 -2.73
C GLU A 164 21.54 8.16 -1.26
N SER A 165 22.74 8.59 -0.85
CA SER A 165 23.01 9.01 0.53
C SER A 165 22.15 10.21 0.95
N LEU A 166 22.06 11.24 0.09
CA LEU A 166 21.23 12.43 0.35
C LEU A 166 19.75 12.06 0.49
N LEU A 167 19.27 11.22 -0.41
CA LEU A 167 17.85 10.85 -0.40
C LEU A 167 17.50 9.90 0.76
N ARG A 168 18.36 8.95 1.11
CA ARG A 168 18.19 8.12 2.31
C ARG A 168 18.18 8.97 3.58
N GLY A 169 19.10 9.95 3.69
CA GLY A 169 19.11 10.90 4.79
C GLY A 169 17.83 11.72 4.87
N TRP A 170 17.31 12.17 3.74
CA TRP A 170 16.04 12.90 3.68
C TRP A 170 14.83 12.02 4.06
N LEU A 171 14.73 10.79 3.52
CA LEU A 171 13.67 9.83 3.84
C LEU A 171 13.69 9.43 5.32
N SER A 172 14.87 9.34 5.94
CA SER A 172 15.01 8.98 7.36
C SER A 172 14.39 10.04 8.29
N LEU A 173 14.31 11.31 7.89
CA LEU A 173 13.59 12.36 8.63
C LEU A 173 12.09 12.06 8.75
N PHE A 174 11.55 11.24 7.86
CA PHE A 174 10.14 10.79 7.85
C PHE A 174 9.99 9.36 8.37
N HIS A 175 11.03 8.79 8.99
CA HIS A 175 11.06 7.39 9.44
C HIS A 175 10.80 6.38 8.31
N VAL A 176 11.11 6.75 7.08
CA VAL A 176 11.01 5.89 5.91
C VAL A 176 12.38 5.29 5.63
N ALA A 177 12.46 3.96 5.65
CA ALA A 177 13.63 3.20 5.25
C ALA A 177 13.26 2.30 4.05
N PRO A 178 13.77 2.62 2.84
CA PRO A 178 13.59 1.72 1.70
C PRO A 178 14.11 0.32 2.03
N ARG A 179 13.29 -0.71 1.77
CA ARG A 179 13.66 -2.10 2.06
C ARG A 179 14.21 -2.76 0.79
N GLU A 180 15.51 -2.87 0.69
CA GLU A 180 16.16 -3.54 -0.44
C GLU A 180 15.70 -4.99 -0.59
N GLU A 181 15.46 -5.68 0.54
CA GLU A 181 14.97 -7.06 0.54
C GLU A 181 13.59 -7.20 -0.12
N LEU A 182 12.70 -6.22 0.03
CA LEU A 182 11.38 -6.23 -0.59
C LEU A 182 11.53 -6.19 -2.11
N LEU A 183 12.26 -5.20 -2.63
CA LEU A 183 12.48 -5.08 -4.07
C LEU A 183 13.20 -6.31 -4.63
N SER A 184 14.27 -6.78 -3.98
CA SER A 184 15.03 -7.96 -4.43
C SER A 184 14.16 -9.22 -4.48
N ALA A 185 13.27 -9.42 -3.49
CA ALA A 185 12.35 -10.56 -3.48
C ALA A 185 11.34 -10.47 -4.65
N LEU A 186 10.82 -9.26 -4.92
CA LEU A 186 9.90 -9.03 -6.03
C LEU A 186 10.61 -9.15 -7.39
N GLU A 187 11.85 -8.65 -7.53
CA GLU A 187 12.65 -8.83 -8.74
C GLU A 187 12.98 -10.29 -9.01
N GLY A 188 13.24 -11.08 -7.97
CA GLY A 188 13.50 -12.52 -8.08
C GLY A 188 12.28 -13.32 -8.51
N GLN A 189 11.08 -12.85 -8.18
CA GLN A 189 9.83 -13.52 -8.50
C GLN A 189 9.16 -12.95 -9.77
N PHE A 190 9.23 -11.64 -9.97
CA PHE A 190 8.58 -10.92 -11.06
C PHE A 190 9.61 -10.12 -11.85
N GLY A 191 9.72 -10.37 -13.13
CA GLY A 191 10.50 -9.53 -14.04
C GLY A 191 9.66 -8.41 -14.67
N ALA A 192 10.30 -7.59 -15.50
CA ALA A 192 9.60 -6.53 -16.25
C ALA A 192 8.47 -7.09 -17.15
N ARG A 193 8.60 -8.33 -17.60
CA ARG A 193 7.57 -9.04 -18.39
C ARG A 193 6.36 -9.46 -17.57
N GLU A 194 6.49 -9.46 -16.26
CA GLU A 194 5.46 -9.88 -15.31
C GLU A 194 4.86 -8.68 -14.53
N GLY A 195 5.06 -7.46 -15.04
CA GLY A 195 4.42 -6.26 -14.54
C GLY A 195 5.21 -5.48 -13.48
N LEU A 196 6.46 -5.86 -13.18
CA LEU A 196 7.35 -5.08 -12.32
C LEU A 196 8.07 -4.00 -13.14
N VAL A 197 7.84 -2.73 -12.79
CA VAL A 197 8.45 -1.56 -13.44
C VAL A 197 9.22 -0.74 -12.41
N LEU A 198 10.50 -0.51 -12.65
CA LEU A 198 11.31 0.40 -11.84
C LEU A 198 11.17 1.82 -12.35
N LEU A 199 10.91 2.76 -11.46
CA LEU A 199 10.87 4.18 -11.78
C LEU A 199 12.30 4.77 -11.89
N PRO A 200 12.47 5.95 -12.54
CA PRO A 200 13.79 6.56 -12.73
C PRO A 200 14.59 6.64 -11.43
N GLY A 201 15.89 6.36 -11.54
CA GLY A 201 16.79 6.31 -10.39
C GLY A 201 16.55 5.13 -9.44
N ARG A 202 15.71 4.16 -9.82
CA ARG A 202 15.24 3.08 -8.93
C ARG A 202 14.66 3.63 -7.61
N TYR A 203 14.08 4.85 -7.70
CA TYR A 203 13.49 5.53 -6.57
C TYR A 203 12.30 4.77 -6.00
N ALA A 204 11.46 4.27 -6.86
CA ALA A 204 10.30 3.47 -6.53
C ALA A 204 10.11 2.37 -7.58
N PHE A 205 9.29 1.40 -7.26
CA PHE A 205 8.82 0.41 -8.20
C PHE A 205 7.30 0.37 -8.23
N VAL A 206 6.76 -0.13 -9.33
CA VAL A 206 5.35 -0.43 -9.53
C VAL A 206 5.26 -1.88 -9.95
N LEU A 207 4.42 -2.66 -9.29
CA LEU A 207 4.06 -4.02 -9.65
C LEU A 207 2.54 -4.08 -9.85
N SER A 208 2.12 -4.64 -10.98
CA SER A 208 0.73 -5.03 -11.22
C SER A 208 0.73 -6.47 -11.72
N CYS A 209 0.16 -7.39 -10.94
CA CYS A 209 0.22 -8.81 -11.20
C CYS A 209 -1.13 -9.47 -10.98
N GLU A 210 -1.56 -10.29 -11.94
CA GLU A 210 -2.77 -11.11 -11.84
C GLU A 210 -2.58 -12.24 -10.82
N ALA A 211 -3.64 -12.60 -10.09
CA ALA A 211 -3.63 -13.64 -9.08
C ALA A 211 -3.11 -14.98 -9.62
N ALA A 212 -3.44 -15.33 -10.85
CA ALA A 212 -3.01 -16.57 -11.51
C ALA A 212 -1.48 -16.72 -11.61
N ARG A 213 -0.73 -15.60 -11.54
CA ARG A 213 0.75 -15.57 -11.59
C ARG A 213 1.39 -15.53 -10.21
N LEU A 214 0.60 -15.38 -9.14
CA LEU A 214 1.10 -15.29 -7.77
C LEU A 214 1.29 -16.69 -7.18
N GLN A 215 2.50 -17.01 -6.76
CA GLN A 215 2.80 -18.26 -6.05
C GLN A 215 2.99 -17.99 -4.56
N ILE A 216 2.08 -18.48 -3.73
CA ILE A 216 2.11 -18.27 -2.25
C ILE A 216 3.41 -18.79 -1.61
N LYS A 217 4.08 -19.78 -2.23
CA LYS A 217 5.30 -20.40 -1.70
C LYS A 217 6.55 -19.53 -1.83
N SER A 218 6.49 -18.40 -2.53
CA SER A 218 7.66 -17.59 -2.89
C SER A 218 7.92 -16.42 -1.93
N PHE A 219 7.07 -16.20 -0.92
CA PHE A 219 7.23 -15.11 0.07
C PHE A 219 7.47 -15.61 1.49
#